data_99590724c7c109b652653c861d4611de
#
_entry.id   99590724c7c109b652653c861d4611de
#
_cell.length_a   1.000
_cell.length_b   1.000
_cell.length_c   1.000
_cell.angle_alpha   90.00
_cell.angle_beta   90.00
_cell.angle_gamma   90.00
#
_symmetry.space_group_name_H-M   'P 1'
#
loop_
_entity.id
_entity.type
_entity.pdbx_description
1 polymer ?
#
loop_
_entity_poly.entity_id
_entity_poly.type
_entity_poly.pdbx_seq_one_letter_code
_entity_poly.pdbx_strand_id
1 'polypeptide(L)'
;GSYRMYPQSLNTHFEENMIIIEKFDPEQVFSLVYYDGEKGQHFVKRFVLESSEKAQSLLTEHEDSRLEVISKHTFPVVKVEFDKRSSKNKDPETVELHDFIAVKGYKALGNRLSADKVRQVTELEPLPEPDKPEPEEQNTEVIEAEVVTEKKPIAVQAAEEEPADEEMPIKESKIEQKAAP
;
A
#
# COMPACT_ATOMS: atom_id res chain seq x y z
N GLY A 1 -1.38 10.17 -14.35
CA GLY A 1 -1.39 10.26 -12.91
C GLY A 1 -0.05 9.90 -12.29
N SER A 2 0.36 10.69 -11.32
CA SER A 2 1.61 10.50 -10.58
C SER A 2 1.40 10.86 -9.12
N TYR A 3 2.32 10.45 -8.27
CA TYR A 3 2.40 10.89 -6.88
C TYR A 3 3.79 11.44 -6.57
N ARG A 4 3.84 12.27 -5.55
CA ARG A 4 5.09 12.83 -4.99
C ARG A 4 4.90 13.06 -3.50
N MET A 5 5.94 12.89 -2.72
CA MET A 5 5.96 13.29 -1.33
C MET A 5 6.65 14.63 -1.18
N TYR A 6 6.09 15.44 -0.31
CA TYR A 6 6.65 16.75 0.03
C TYR A 6 7.08 16.75 1.49
N PRO A 7 8.22 17.38 1.82
CA PRO A 7 8.55 17.64 3.20
C PRO A 7 7.50 18.57 3.82
N GLN A 8 7.26 18.43 5.09
CA GLN A 8 6.35 19.30 5.82
C GLN A 8 6.94 20.73 5.88
N SER A 9 6.46 21.60 5.02
CA SER A 9 6.91 22.99 4.90
C SER A 9 5.72 23.92 4.65
N LEU A 10 5.72 25.09 5.28
CA LEU A 10 4.70 26.11 5.09
C LEU A 10 4.73 26.77 3.69
N ASN A 11 5.83 26.62 2.97
CA ASN A 11 6.05 27.22 1.66
C ASN A 11 5.94 26.21 0.50
N THR A 12 5.27 25.08 0.72
CA THR A 12 5.08 24.09 -0.33
C THR A 12 4.03 24.57 -1.31
N HIS A 13 4.41 24.69 -2.58
CA HIS A 13 3.48 24.95 -3.68
C HIS A 13 2.95 23.62 -4.23
N PHE A 14 1.64 23.52 -4.33
CA PHE A 14 0.95 22.36 -4.91
C PHE A 14 0.41 22.70 -6.29
N GLU A 15 0.33 21.70 -7.16
CA GLU A 15 -0.23 21.83 -8.50
C GLU A 15 -1.77 21.90 -8.43
N GLU A 16 -2.39 22.67 -9.35
CA GLU A 16 -3.85 22.88 -9.36
C GLU A 16 -4.66 21.61 -9.67
N ASN A 17 -4.05 20.65 -10.37
CA ASN A 17 -4.69 19.40 -10.79
C ASN A 17 -4.54 18.25 -9.77
N MET A 18 -4.27 18.58 -8.53
CA MET A 18 -4.12 17.60 -7.46
C MET A 18 -5.47 16.98 -7.08
N ILE A 19 -5.51 15.65 -7.01
CA ILE A 19 -6.72 14.88 -6.68
C ILE A 19 -6.76 14.56 -5.19
N ILE A 20 -5.64 14.13 -4.61
CA ILE A 20 -5.53 13.71 -3.21
C ILE A 20 -4.31 14.41 -2.59
N ILE A 21 -4.49 14.94 -1.39
CA ILE A 21 -3.43 15.40 -0.51
C ILE A 21 -3.68 14.84 0.89
N GLU A 22 -2.71 14.12 1.42
CA GLU A 22 -2.82 13.55 2.77
C GLU A 22 -1.45 13.25 3.38
N LYS A 23 -1.44 12.92 4.66
CA LYS A 23 -0.25 12.45 5.34
C LYS A 23 0.16 11.09 4.78
N PHE A 24 1.46 10.91 4.54
CA PHE A 24 1.99 9.64 4.09
C PHE A 24 1.80 8.55 5.15
N ASP A 25 1.20 7.46 4.73
CA ASP A 25 1.08 6.22 5.49
C ASP A 25 1.65 5.07 4.65
N PRO A 26 2.72 4.40 5.10
CA PRO A 26 3.34 3.31 4.35
C PRO A 26 2.49 2.04 4.29
N GLU A 27 1.48 1.91 5.14
CA GLU A 27 0.57 0.76 5.16
C GLU A 27 -0.72 1.00 4.36
N GLN A 28 -0.97 2.26 3.97
CA GLN A 28 -2.16 2.61 3.21
C GLN A 28 -2.15 1.95 1.84
N VAL A 29 -3.14 1.11 1.59
CA VAL A 29 -3.36 0.50 0.27
C VAL A 29 -4.21 1.42 -0.59
N PHE A 30 -3.74 1.67 -1.81
CA PHE A 30 -4.50 2.36 -2.84
C PHE A 30 -4.98 1.36 -3.89
N SER A 31 -6.22 1.53 -4.31
CA SER A 31 -6.81 0.81 -5.45
C SER A 31 -7.03 1.79 -6.58
N LEU A 32 -6.54 1.45 -7.76
CA LEU A 32 -6.53 2.34 -8.91
C LEU A 32 -7.08 1.62 -10.13
N VAL A 33 -8.04 2.27 -10.80
CA VAL A 33 -8.51 1.87 -12.13
C VAL A 33 -8.09 2.93 -13.12
N TYR A 34 -7.48 2.51 -14.22
CA TYR A 34 -7.00 3.42 -15.24
C TYR A 34 -7.17 2.83 -16.65
N TYR A 35 -7.27 3.73 -17.61
CA TYR A 35 -7.20 3.37 -19.02
C TYR A 35 -5.75 3.44 -19.47
N ASP A 36 -5.27 2.37 -20.08
CA ASP A 36 -3.95 2.28 -20.70
C ASP A 36 -4.10 2.63 -22.18
N GLY A 37 -3.56 3.79 -22.58
CA GLY A 37 -3.65 4.28 -23.94
C GLY A 37 -2.89 3.44 -24.96
N GLU A 38 -1.77 2.82 -24.56
CA GLU A 38 -0.97 1.94 -25.41
C GLU A 38 -1.73 0.65 -25.75
N LYS A 39 -2.40 0.06 -24.77
CA LYS A 39 -3.14 -1.21 -24.91
C LYS A 39 -4.59 -1.02 -25.26
N GLY A 40 -5.12 0.19 -25.16
CA GLY A 40 -6.52 0.51 -25.41
C GLY A 40 -7.50 -0.19 -24.44
N GLN A 41 -7.09 -0.44 -23.20
CA GLN A 41 -7.84 -1.25 -22.23
C GLN A 41 -7.75 -0.67 -20.83
N HIS A 42 -8.72 -1.06 -19.98
CA HIS A 42 -8.73 -0.69 -18.57
C HIS A 42 -8.02 -1.73 -17.72
N PHE A 43 -7.21 -1.24 -16.78
CA PHE A 43 -6.47 -2.04 -15.82
C PHE A 43 -6.79 -1.62 -14.39
N VAL A 44 -6.71 -2.60 -13.50
CA VAL A 44 -6.83 -2.40 -12.06
C VAL A 44 -5.51 -2.75 -11.40
N LYS A 45 -5.07 -1.95 -10.46
CA LYS A 45 -3.96 -2.30 -9.58
C LYS A 45 -4.21 -1.84 -8.15
N ARG A 46 -3.67 -2.61 -7.22
CA ARG A 46 -3.64 -2.27 -5.79
C ARG A 46 -2.20 -2.24 -5.32
N PHE A 47 -1.84 -1.21 -4.59
CA PHE A 47 -0.45 -0.98 -4.20
C PHE A 47 -0.37 -0.13 -2.95
N VAL A 48 0.78 -0.18 -2.30
CA VAL A 48 1.19 0.80 -1.29
C VAL A 48 2.18 1.78 -1.93
N LEU A 49 2.20 3.01 -1.44
CA LEU A 49 3.13 4.03 -1.91
C LEU A 49 4.50 3.83 -1.27
N GLU A 50 5.54 3.96 -2.07
CA GLU A 50 6.92 4.03 -1.57
C GLU A 50 7.31 5.48 -1.32
N SER A 51 8.13 5.72 -0.30
CA SER A 51 8.62 7.07 -0.02
C SER A 51 9.46 7.60 -1.20
N SER A 52 9.02 8.69 -1.81
CA SER A 52 9.73 9.32 -2.93
C SER A 52 9.48 10.82 -3.00
N GLU A 53 10.56 11.60 -2.97
CA GLU A 53 10.51 13.05 -3.23
C GLU A 53 10.36 13.37 -4.71
N LYS A 54 10.72 12.44 -5.59
CA LYS A 54 10.56 12.58 -7.03
C LYS A 54 9.17 12.12 -7.44
N ALA A 55 8.58 12.80 -8.43
CA ALA A 55 7.32 12.36 -9.01
C ALA A 55 7.46 10.94 -9.57
N GLN A 56 6.57 10.06 -9.15
CA GLN A 56 6.50 8.67 -9.61
C GLN A 56 5.23 8.49 -10.42
N SER A 57 5.35 7.98 -11.64
CA SER A 57 4.20 7.70 -12.48
C SER A 57 3.44 6.48 -11.95
N LEU A 58 2.12 6.61 -11.89
CA LEU A 58 1.20 5.52 -11.58
C LEU A 58 0.58 4.91 -12.84
N LEU A 59 0.68 5.57 -13.97
CA LEU A 59 0.11 5.14 -15.24
C LEU A 59 1.21 4.80 -16.24
N THR A 60 0.83 4.13 -17.32
CA THR A 60 1.69 3.96 -18.49
C THR A 60 1.97 5.30 -19.16
N GLU A 61 3.19 5.47 -19.66
CA GLU A 61 3.64 6.69 -20.34
C GLU A 61 3.07 6.78 -21.76
N HIS A 62 1.77 6.99 -21.86
CA HIS A 62 1.08 7.20 -23.12
C HIS A 62 0.11 8.38 -22.97
N GLU A 63 -0.01 9.23 -23.98
CA GLU A 63 -0.82 10.45 -23.92
C GLU A 63 -2.30 10.20 -23.63
N ASP A 64 -2.84 9.09 -24.15
CA ASP A 64 -4.23 8.69 -23.92
C ASP A 64 -4.44 7.97 -22.57
N SER A 65 -3.37 7.67 -21.83
CA SER A 65 -3.50 7.01 -20.54
C SER A 65 -4.10 7.95 -19.51
N ARG A 66 -5.18 7.53 -18.84
CA ARG A 66 -5.89 8.35 -17.87
C ARG A 66 -6.33 7.58 -16.65
N LEU A 67 -6.34 8.29 -15.54
CA LEU A 67 -6.92 7.81 -14.29
C LEU A 67 -8.44 7.85 -14.40
N GLU A 68 -9.10 6.76 -14.06
CA GLU A 68 -10.56 6.68 -13.97
C GLU A 68 -11.02 6.76 -12.51
N VAL A 69 -10.45 5.92 -11.65
CA VAL A 69 -10.78 5.85 -10.23
C VAL A 69 -9.51 5.65 -9.40
N ILE A 70 -9.42 6.33 -8.28
CA ILE A 70 -8.45 6.05 -7.23
C ILE A 70 -9.14 6.04 -5.88
N SER A 71 -9.04 4.93 -5.17
CA SER A 71 -9.67 4.72 -3.88
C SER A 71 -8.65 4.30 -2.84
N LYS A 72 -8.83 4.77 -1.62
CA LYS A 72 -8.06 4.39 -0.43
C LYS A 72 -8.83 3.52 0.55
N HIS A 73 -10.05 3.18 0.19
CA HIS A 73 -10.88 2.29 1.01
C HIS A 73 -10.31 0.87 1.03
N THR A 74 -10.50 0.17 2.13
CA THR A 74 -10.05 -1.22 2.30
C THR A 74 -10.78 -2.15 1.33
N PHE A 75 -12.09 -1.95 1.17
CA PHE A 75 -12.98 -2.72 0.29
C PHE A 75 -13.65 -1.84 -0.77
N PRO A 76 -12.89 -1.31 -1.72
CA PRO A 76 -13.44 -0.42 -2.73
C PRO A 76 -14.22 -1.21 -3.77
N VAL A 77 -15.33 -0.63 -4.20
CA VAL A 77 -16.25 -1.19 -5.18
C VAL A 77 -16.38 -0.23 -6.35
N VAL A 78 -16.37 -0.76 -7.56
CA VAL A 78 -16.59 0.04 -8.77
C VAL A 78 -17.68 -0.56 -9.63
N LYS A 79 -18.45 0.31 -10.27
CA LYS A 79 -19.39 -0.03 -11.33
C LYS A 79 -18.71 0.14 -12.67
N VAL A 80 -18.74 -0.90 -13.50
CA VAL A 80 -18.17 -0.92 -14.83
C VAL A 80 -19.28 -0.90 -15.85
N GLU A 81 -19.31 0.12 -16.70
CA GLU A 81 -20.26 0.25 -17.80
C GLU A 81 -19.56 -0.06 -19.14
N PHE A 82 -20.18 -0.89 -19.95
CA PHE A 82 -19.62 -1.36 -21.22
C PHE A 82 -20.06 -0.52 -22.41
N ASP A 83 -19.24 -0.49 -23.46
CA ASP A 83 -19.62 0.15 -24.72
C ASP A 83 -20.67 -0.72 -25.44
N LYS A 84 -21.88 -0.19 -25.57
CA LYS A 84 -23.02 -0.86 -26.20
C LYS A 84 -22.78 -1.28 -27.65
N ARG A 85 -21.84 -0.62 -28.33
CA ARG A 85 -21.52 -0.94 -29.73
C ARG A 85 -20.65 -2.20 -29.87
N SER A 86 -19.75 -2.42 -28.92
CA SER A 86 -18.81 -3.55 -28.96
C SER A 86 -19.22 -4.72 -28.09
N SER A 87 -20.00 -4.50 -27.02
CA SER A 87 -20.34 -5.52 -26.03
C SER A 87 -21.80 -5.99 -26.07
N LYS A 88 -22.45 -5.97 -27.24
CA LYS A 88 -23.80 -6.52 -27.48
C LYS A 88 -24.77 -6.37 -26.30
N ASN A 89 -24.98 -5.17 -25.80
CA ASN A 89 -25.86 -4.84 -24.66
C ASN A 89 -25.51 -5.55 -23.32
N LYS A 90 -24.22 -5.71 -23.05
CA LYS A 90 -23.78 -6.20 -21.74
C LYS A 90 -24.25 -5.24 -20.65
N ASP A 91 -24.88 -5.76 -19.60
CA ASP A 91 -25.30 -4.98 -18.44
C ASP A 91 -24.08 -4.49 -17.65
N PRO A 92 -24.20 -3.39 -16.93
CA PRO A 92 -23.14 -2.92 -16.02
C PRO A 92 -22.81 -3.97 -14.98
N GLU A 93 -21.51 -4.15 -14.70
CA GLU A 93 -21.02 -5.06 -13.67
C GLU A 93 -20.49 -4.28 -12.47
N THR A 94 -20.71 -4.85 -11.28
CA THR A 94 -20.10 -4.36 -10.04
C THR A 94 -18.87 -5.22 -9.74
N VAL A 95 -17.74 -4.58 -9.47
CA VAL A 95 -16.46 -5.26 -9.23
C VAL A 95 -15.90 -4.81 -7.89
N GLU A 96 -15.64 -5.77 -7.02
CA GLU A 96 -14.96 -5.57 -5.75
C GLU A 96 -13.44 -5.65 -5.98
N LEU A 97 -12.77 -4.50 -5.86
CA LEU A 97 -11.36 -4.41 -6.26
C LEU A 97 -10.44 -5.20 -5.32
N HIS A 98 -10.85 -5.41 -4.07
CA HIS A 98 -10.03 -6.12 -3.09
C HIS A 98 -9.90 -7.62 -3.43
N ASP A 99 -10.96 -8.24 -3.93
CA ASP A 99 -10.97 -9.65 -4.36
C ASP A 99 -10.39 -9.80 -5.78
N PHE A 100 -10.57 -8.76 -6.60
CA PHE A 100 -10.16 -8.78 -8.00
C PHE A 100 -8.64 -8.88 -8.18
N ILE A 101 -7.86 -8.23 -7.33
CA ILE A 101 -6.40 -8.20 -7.42
C ILE A 101 -5.74 -8.04 -6.03
N ALA A 102 -4.71 -8.85 -5.78
CA ALA A 102 -3.84 -8.69 -4.62
C ALA A 102 -3.00 -7.40 -4.70
N VAL A 103 -2.57 -6.92 -3.53
CA VAL A 103 -1.64 -5.77 -3.43
C VAL A 103 -0.28 -6.14 -4.04
N LYS A 104 0.22 -5.28 -4.92
CA LYS A 104 1.52 -5.43 -5.61
C LYS A 104 2.29 -4.10 -5.53
N GLY A 105 3.48 -4.06 -6.10
CA GLY A 105 4.23 -2.80 -6.22
C GLY A 105 3.53 -1.78 -7.15
N TYR A 106 3.66 -0.49 -6.85
CA TYR A 106 2.99 0.59 -7.62
C TYR A 106 3.39 0.64 -9.11
N LYS A 107 4.56 0.11 -9.47
CA LYS A 107 5.04 -0.01 -10.86
C LYS A 107 4.39 -1.15 -11.65
N ALA A 108 3.67 -2.05 -10.97
CA ALA A 108 3.00 -3.14 -11.66
C ALA A 108 1.91 -2.59 -12.60
N LEU A 109 1.75 -3.24 -13.75
CA LEU A 109 0.69 -2.89 -14.70
C LEU A 109 -0.71 -3.15 -14.11
N GLY A 110 -0.83 -4.17 -13.27
CA GLY A 110 -2.11 -4.62 -12.73
C GLY A 110 -2.78 -5.69 -13.58
N ASN A 111 -4.03 -5.97 -13.26
CA ASN A 111 -4.86 -6.93 -14.00
C ASN A 111 -5.81 -6.18 -14.94
N ARG A 112 -6.08 -6.76 -16.08
CA ARG A 112 -7.07 -6.24 -17.01
C ARG A 112 -8.46 -6.29 -16.36
N LEU A 113 -9.19 -5.17 -16.34
CA LEU A 113 -10.49 -5.05 -15.70
C LEU A 113 -11.56 -5.92 -16.37
N SER A 114 -11.62 -5.93 -17.70
CA SER A 114 -12.57 -6.73 -18.47
C SER A 114 -12.01 -7.08 -19.84
N ALA A 115 -12.52 -8.18 -20.41
CA ALA A 115 -12.28 -8.56 -21.80
C ALA A 115 -13.06 -7.65 -22.75
N ASP A 116 -14.18 -7.12 -22.30
CA ASP A 116 -15.06 -6.25 -23.08
C ASP A 116 -14.58 -4.80 -23.02
N LYS A 117 -15.01 -4.03 -24.01
CA LYS A 117 -14.68 -2.60 -24.07
C LYS A 117 -15.46 -1.83 -23.02
N VAL A 118 -14.77 -1.32 -22.05
CA VAL A 118 -15.32 -0.49 -20.98
C VAL A 118 -15.53 0.93 -21.50
N ARG A 119 -16.69 1.49 -21.20
CA ARG A 119 -17.05 2.88 -21.52
C ARG A 119 -16.73 3.82 -20.37
N GLN A 120 -17.09 3.41 -19.15
CA GLN A 120 -16.95 4.23 -17.95
C GLN A 120 -16.79 3.33 -16.72
N VAL A 121 -16.00 3.83 -15.78
CA VAL A 121 -15.87 3.23 -14.43
C VAL A 121 -16.27 4.29 -13.42
N THR A 122 -17.11 3.91 -12.48
CA THR A 122 -17.59 4.80 -11.42
C THR A 122 -17.34 4.13 -10.08
N GLU A 123 -16.75 4.85 -9.14
CA GLU A 123 -16.61 4.36 -7.77
C GLU A 123 -18.00 4.33 -7.10
N LEU A 124 -18.28 3.24 -6.41
CA LEU A 124 -19.47 3.07 -5.57
C LEU A 124 -19.08 3.19 -4.10
N GLU A 125 -20.09 3.20 -3.23
CA GLU A 125 -19.89 3.13 -1.80
C GLU A 125 -19.09 1.85 -1.47
N PRO A 126 -17.98 1.97 -0.71
CA PRO A 126 -17.16 0.82 -0.35
C PRO A 126 -17.95 -0.14 0.55
N LEU A 127 -17.62 -1.42 0.49
CA LEU A 127 -18.17 -2.39 1.42
C LEU A 127 -17.71 -2.07 2.85
N PRO A 128 -18.58 -2.30 3.85
CA PRO A 128 -18.19 -2.16 5.24
C PRO A 128 -17.03 -3.13 5.54
N GLU A 129 -16.08 -2.66 6.33
CA GLU A 129 -15.05 -3.56 6.84
C GLU A 129 -15.74 -4.69 7.63
N PRO A 130 -15.39 -5.97 7.39
CA PRO A 130 -15.86 -7.05 8.24
C PRO A 130 -15.43 -6.73 9.66
N ASP A 131 -16.38 -6.75 10.57
CA ASP A 131 -16.20 -6.36 11.98
C ASP A 131 -14.82 -6.81 12.48
N LYS A 132 -13.93 -5.85 12.62
CA LYS A 132 -12.71 -6.04 13.38
C LYS A 132 -13.23 -6.30 14.80
N PRO A 133 -12.94 -7.45 15.43
CA PRO A 133 -13.39 -7.66 16.81
C PRO A 133 -12.91 -6.43 17.58
N GLU A 134 -13.85 -5.68 18.12
CA GLU A 134 -13.57 -4.55 18.99
C GLU A 134 -12.58 -5.08 20.04
N PRO A 135 -11.46 -4.39 20.29
CA PRO A 135 -10.62 -4.79 21.41
C PRO A 135 -11.54 -4.77 22.63
N GLU A 136 -11.77 -5.97 23.21
CA GLU A 136 -12.50 -6.10 24.46
C GLU A 136 -11.92 -5.07 25.41
N GLU A 137 -12.67 -4.02 25.70
CA GLU A 137 -12.36 -3.12 26.78
C GLU A 137 -12.30 -3.99 28.02
N GLN A 138 -11.08 -4.33 28.40
CA GLN A 138 -10.83 -4.97 29.70
C GLN A 138 -11.33 -3.96 30.72
N ASN A 139 -12.55 -4.19 31.16
CA ASN A 139 -13.15 -3.58 32.32
C ASN A 139 -12.24 -3.90 33.50
N THR A 140 -11.29 -3.03 33.76
CA THR A 140 -10.52 -3.03 34.99
C THR A 140 -11.47 -2.60 36.09
N GLU A 141 -12.22 -3.56 36.64
CA GLU A 141 -12.80 -3.40 37.96
C GLU A 141 -11.64 -3.05 38.93
N VAL A 142 -11.70 -1.82 39.38
CA VAL A 142 -10.87 -1.33 40.46
C VAL A 142 -11.27 -2.09 41.72
N ILE A 143 -10.54 -3.15 42.04
CA ILE A 143 -10.61 -3.78 43.37
C ILE A 143 -9.73 -2.92 44.27
N GLU A 144 -10.39 -2.03 45.01
CA GLU A 144 -9.83 -1.48 46.24
C GLU A 144 -9.51 -2.65 47.19
N ALA A 145 -8.25 -2.93 47.39
CA ALA A 145 -7.80 -3.81 48.48
C ALA A 145 -6.76 -3.09 49.31
N GLU A 146 -7.14 -3.00 50.55
CA GLU A 146 -6.52 -2.42 51.71
C GLU A 146 -5.02 -2.64 51.85
N VAL A 147 -4.39 -1.59 52.37
CA VAL A 147 -3.06 -1.52 52.93
C VAL A 147 -2.86 -2.55 54.10
N VAL A 148 -1.89 -3.43 53.95
CA VAL A 148 -1.21 -4.05 55.12
C VAL A 148 0.29 -4.01 54.90
N THR A 149 0.90 -3.21 55.74
CA THR A 149 2.34 -3.09 55.96
C THR A 149 2.92 -4.37 56.57
N GLU A 150 4.09 -4.84 56.07
CA GLU A 150 5.22 -5.24 56.93
C GLU A 150 6.50 -5.58 56.11
N LYS A 151 7.50 -4.76 56.36
CA LYS A 151 8.95 -4.95 56.65
C LYS A 151 9.71 -6.17 56.06
N LYS A 152 10.68 -5.82 55.16
CA LYS A 152 12.16 -6.00 55.17
C LYS A 152 12.79 -7.35 55.64
N PRO A 153 14.10 -7.59 55.34
CA PRO A 153 14.97 -7.45 54.17
C PRO A 153 15.90 -8.67 53.92
N ILE A 154 17.01 -8.49 53.15
CA ILE A 154 18.28 -9.28 53.05
C ILE A 154 18.30 -10.26 51.86
N ALA A 155 19.33 -10.35 51.01
CA ALA A 155 20.64 -9.77 50.77
C ALA A 155 21.15 -10.29 49.41
N VAL A 156 21.86 -9.47 48.74
CA VAL A 156 23.17 -9.61 48.07
C VAL A 156 23.59 -11.04 47.63
N GLN A 157 23.86 -11.22 46.35
CA GLN A 157 25.19 -11.62 45.88
C GLN A 157 25.36 -11.41 44.36
N ALA A 158 26.46 -10.76 44.04
CA ALA A 158 27.06 -10.53 42.75
C ALA A 158 27.85 -11.75 42.28
N ALA A 159 27.95 -11.90 40.97
CA ALA A 159 29.08 -12.49 40.22
C ALA A 159 28.82 -12.10 38.76
N GLU A 160 29.43 -11.14 38.17
CA GLU A 160 30.75 -11.13 37.48
C GLU A 160 31.10 -12.43 36.77
N GLU A 161 31.11 -12.32 35.40
CA GLU A 161 32.22 -12.73 34.52
C GLU A 161 31.89 -12.46 33.06
N GLU A 162 32.58 -11.48 32.47
CA GLU A 162 32.99 -11.42 31.07
C GLU A 162 34.35 -12.19 30.95
N PRO A 163 35.01 -12.29 29.79
CA PRO A 163 34.59 -12.39 28.35
C PRO A 163 35.30 -13.61 27.67
N ALA A 164 34.95 -13.87 26.42
CA ALA A 164 35.86 -14.57 25.51
C ALA A 164 35.57 -14.18 24.04
N ASP A 165 36.48 -13.46 23.54
CA ASP A 165 37.03 -13.25 22.21
C ASP A 165 37.11 -14.56 21.38
N GLU A 166 36.66 -14.55 20.14
CA GLU A 166 37.25 -15.40 19.10
C GLU A 166 37.13 -14.76 17.71
N GLU A 167 38.29 -14.51 17.21
CA GLU A 167 38.63 -13.94 15.91
C GLU A 167 38.23 -14.83 14.73
N MET A 168 37.93 -14.14 13.64
CA MET A 168 38.11 -14.33 12.19
C MET A 168 38.69 -15.68 11.67
N PRO A 169 38.41 -16.10 10.44
CA PRO A 169 39.23 -15.60 9.37
C PRO A 169 38.55 -15.26 8.01
N ILE A 170 39.08 -14.24 7.45
CA ILE A 170 39.01 -13.79 6.06
C ILE A 170 39.48 -14.91 5.13
N LYS A 171 38.71 -15.20 4.08
CA LYS A 171 39.24 -15.90 2.89
C LYS A 171 39.11 -15.00 1.68
N GLU A 172 40.26 -14.47 1.31
CA GLU A 172 40.62 -14.05 -0.05
C GLU A 172 40.47 -15.22 -1.02
N SER A 173 39.91 -15.00 -2.18
CA SER A 173 40.25 -15.71 -3.42
C SER A 173 39.97 -14.83 -4.62
N LYS A 174 40.98 -14.20 -5.09
CA LYS A 174 41.76 -14.48 -6.30
C LYS A 174 40.99 -14.16 -7.60
N ILE A 175 41.36 -12.98 -8.06
CA ILE A 175 41.18 -12.47 -9.42
C ILE A 175 41.96 -13.38 -10.38
N GLU A 176 41.29 -13.82 -11.45
CA GLU A 176 41.99 -14.34 -12.62
C GLU A 176 41.46 -13.63 -13.87
N GLN A 177 42.31 -12.72 -14.33
CA GLN A 177 42.27 -12.09 -15.65
C GLN A 177 42.56 -13.15 -16.70
N LYS A 178 41.75 -13.19 -17.75
CA LYS A 178 42.19 -13.77 -19.02
C LYS A 178 41.83 -12.85 -20.17
N ALA A 179 42.92 -12.27 -20.70
CA ALA A 179 42.95 -11.46 -21.91
C ALA A 179 42.66 -12.30 -23.16
N ALA A 180 42.26 -11.53 -24.15
CA ALA A 180 41.96 -11.86 -25.54
C ALA A 180 43.05 -12.67 -26.32
N PRO A 181 42.78 -13.13 -27.51
CA PRO A 181 42.96 -12.27 -28.69
C PRO A 181 41.70 -12.07 -29.52
#